data_ea2e19d9c5d24e5311030a36a7c58eb4
#
_entry.id   ea2e19d9c5d24e5311030a36a7c58eb4
#
_cell.length_a   1.000
_cell.length_b   1.000
_cell.length_c   1.000
_cell.angle_alpha   90.00
_cell.angle_beta   90.00
_cell.angle_gamma   90.00
#
_symmetry.space_group_name_H-M   'P 1'
#
loop_
_entity.id
_entity.type
_entity.pdbx_description
1 polymer ?
#
loop_
_entity_poly.entity_id
_entity_poly.type
_entity_poly.pdbx_seq_one_letter_code
_entity_poly.pdbx_strand_id
1 'polypeptide(L)'
;MSMIDSSKFVKATKTAFVFPGQGSQKVGMLAELAEQFSGVKETFAEASEAIGFDLWHIAQSGEGLNQTEFTQPVLLTASIALWRVWLELGGVAPKYLAGHSLGEYGALVAAGSLSLGDAVKLVNLRGKLMQDAVPQGAGAMAAILGLDDAKVVELCQQVTAQENGSVEAANYNAQGQVVIAGATAAVEAVMSLAKENGG
;
A
#
# COMPACT_ATOMS: atom_id res chain seq x y z
N MET A 1 -18.27 8.75 -17.44
CA MET A 1 -18.25 8.34 -16.02
C MET A 1 -19.35 7.31 -15.84
N SER A 2 -19.04 6.02 -16.11
CA SER A 2 -19.99 4.92 -15.93
C SER A 2 -19.94 4.53 -14.46
N MET A 3 -20.96 4.89 -13.71
CA MET A 3 -21.16 4.34 -12.36
C MET A 3 -21.35 2.83 -12.52
N ILE A 4 -20.54 2.06 -11.80
CA ILE A 4 -20.68 0.60 -11.73
C ILE A 4 -22.06 0.32 -11.14
N ASP A 5 -22.93 -0.29 -11.95
CA ASP A 5 -24.27 -0.68 -11.51
C ASP A 5 -24.18 -1.79 -10.47
N SER A 6 -24.26 -1.41 -9.22
CA SER A 6 -24.18 -2.32 -8.07
C SER A 6 -25.31 -3.36 -8.02
N SER A 7 -26.36 -3.21 -8.85
CA SER A 7 -27.49 -4.15 -8.89
C SER A 7 -27.16 -5.49 -9.57
N LYS A 8 -26.04 -5.57 -10.31
CA LYS A 8 -25.60 -6.78 -11.04
C LYS A 8 -24.83 -7.79 -10.18
N PHE A 9 -24.53 -7.48 -8.93
CA PHE A 9 -23.70 -8.33 -8.10
C PHE A 9 -24.54 -9.36 -7.32
N VAL A 10 -24.38 -10.64 -7.64
CA VAL A 10 -24.75 -11.72 -6.71
C VAL A 10 -23.75 -11.66 -5.55
N LYS A 11 -24.21 -11.28 -4.36
CA LYS A 11 -23.35 -11.17 -3.18
C LYS A 11 -22.77 -12.53 -2.82
N ALA A 12 -21.47 -12.71 -3.01
CA ALA A 12 -20.74 -13.84 -2.46
C ALA A 12 -20.71 -13.73 -0.94
N THR A 13 -21.37 -14.64 -0.23
CA THR A 13 -21.58 -14.54 1.22
C THR A 13 -20.34 -14.82 2.07
N LYS A 14 -19.22 -15.26 1.47
CA LYS A 14 -18.01 -15.71 2.19
C LYS A 14 -16.67 -15.28 1.57
N THR A 15 -16.68 -14.32 0.64
CA THR A 15 -15.45 -13.85 -0.03
C THR A 15 -15.06 -12.48 0.48
N ALA A 16 -13.77 -12.28 0.73
CA ALA A 16 -13.16 -10.98 0.96
C ALA A 16 -12.08 -10.73 -0.09
N PHE A 17 -11.97 -9.50 -0.59
CA PHE A 17 -10.85 -9.05 -1.40
C PHE A 17 -9.93 -8.19 -0.55
N VAL A 18 -8.64 -8.48 -0.65
CA VAL A 18 -7.58 -7.75 0.05
C VAL A 18 -6.71 -7.03 -0.99
N PHE A 19 -6.49 -5.75 -0.76
CA PHE A 19 -5.69 -4.90 -1.63
C PHE A 19 -4.28 -4.75 -1.04
N PRO A 20 -3.22 -5.00 -1.84
CA PRO A 20 -1.85 -4.96 -1.36
C PRO A 20 -1.38 -3.54 -1.08
N GLY A 21 -0.35 -3.42 -0.24
CA GLY A 21 0.38 -2.20 0.05
C GLY A 21 1.68 -2.08 -0.74
N GLN A 22 2.43 -1.03 -0.41
CA GLN A 22 3.77 -0.78 -0.95
C GLN A 22 4.71 -1.97 -0.66
N GLY A 23 5.56 -2.30 -1.64
CA GLY A 23 6.45 -3.48 -1.63
C GLY A 23 5.97 -4.59 -2.58
N SER A 24 4.72 -4.52 -3.09
CA SER A 24 4.19 -5.48 -4.07
C SER A 24 4.42 -5.07 -5.53
N GLN A 25 4.98 -3.88 -5.80
CA GLN A 25 5.28 -3.41 -7.16
C GLN A 25 6.37 -4.27 -7.82
N LYS A 26 6.21 -4.49 -9.12
CA LYS A 26 7.18 -5.19 -9.96
C LYS A 26 7.21 -4.54 -11.34
N VAL A 27 8.41 -4.30 -11.87
CA VAL A 27 8.58 -3.82 -13.25
C VAL A 27 7.92 -4.79 -14.23
N GLY A 28 7.16 -4.25 -15.18
CA GLY A 28 6.41 -5.04 -16.16
C GLY A 28 5.11 -5.63 -15.61
N MET A 29 4.66 -5.24 -14.40
CA MET A 29 3.42 -5.75 -13.82
C MET A 29 2.23 -5.52 -14.76
N LEU A 30 1.33 -6.50 -14.84
CA LEU A 30 0.13 -6.52 -15.67
C LEU A 30 0.35 -6.48 -17.20
N ALA A 31 1.60 -6.55 -17.72
CA ALA A 31 1.86 -6.50 -19.15
C ALA A 31 1.09 -7.58 -19.92
N GLU A 32 1.21 -8.85 -19.51
CA GLU A 32 0.52 -9.98 -20.14
C GLU A 32 -1.01 -9.87 -20.04
N LEU A 33 -1.51 -9.36 -18.92
CA LEU A 33 -2.95 -9.16 -18.74
C LEU A 33 -3.49 -8.04 -19.65
N ALA A 34 -2.69 -7.00 -19.86
CA ALA A 34 -3.04 -5.87 -20.73
C ALA A 34 -3.09 -6.25 -22.23
N GLU A 35 -2.47 -7.36 -22.63
CA GLU A 35 -2.59 -7.91 -23.98
C GLU A 35 -3.96 -8.58 -24.20
N GLN A 36 -4.57 -9.10 -23.12
CA GLN A 36 -5.83 -9.81 -23.17
C GLN A 36 -7.03 -8.93 -22.85
N PHE A 37 -6.85 -7.94 -21.98
CA PHE A 37 -7.90 -7.06 -21.46
C PHE A 37 -7.54 -5.58 -21.64
N SER A 38 -8.21 -4.91 -22.60
CA SER A 38 -7.98 -3.45 -22.86
C SER A 38 -8.24 -2.58 -21.63
N GLY A 39 -9.18 -3.00 -20.77
CA GLY A 39 -9.55 -2.32 -19.53
C GLY A 39 -8.37 -2.08 -18.57
N VAL A 40 -7.28 -2.86 -18.68
CA VAL A 40 -6.05 -2.62 -17.92
C VAL A 40 -5.42 -1.30 -18.34
N LYS A 41 -5.13 -1.12 -19.64
CA LYS A 41 -4.52 0.12 -20.16
C LYS A 41 -5.46 1.31 -20.04
N GLU A 42 -6.77 1.10 -20.22
CA GLU A 42 -7.78 2.15 -20.02
C GLU A 42 -7.79 2.66 -18.57
N THR A 43 -7.67 1.76 -17.60
CA THR A 43 -7.58 2.14 -16.17
C THR A 43 -6.31 2.94 -15.88
N PHE A 44 -5.18 2.55 -16.45
CA PHE A 44 -3.93 3.31 -16.32
C PHE A 44 -4.02 4.66 -17.03
N ALA A 45 -4.66 4.76 -18.18
CA ALA A 45 -4.87 6.02 -18.90
C ALA A 45 -5.75 6.99 -18.08
N GLU A 46 -6.88 6.52 -17.53
CA GLU A 46 -7.76 7.29 -16.64
C GLU A 46 -6.99 7.86 -15.44
N ALA A 47 -6.19 7.02 -14.79
CA ALA A 47 -5.41 7.41 -13.64
C ALA A 47 -4.29 8.40 -14.00
N SER A 48 -3.61 8.18 -15.13
CA SER A 48 -2.54 9.04 -15.66
C SER A 48 -3.07 10.44 -16.02
N GLU A 49 -4.23 10.51 -16.65
CA GLU A 49 -4.90 11.78 -16.95
C GLU A 49 -5.19 12.58 -15.68
N ALA A 50 -5.63 11.89 -14.60
CA ALA A 50 -5.99 12.54 -13.35
C ALA A 50 -4.81 13.19 -12.64
N ILE A 51 -3.59 12.65 -12.78
CA ILE A 51 -2.38 13.16 -12.09
C ILE A 51 -1.34 13.80 -13.00
N GLY A 52 -1.51 13.73 -14.32
CA GLY A 52 -0.70 14.46 -15.28
C GLY A 52 0.63 13.80 -15.67
N PHE A 53 0.83 12.50 -15.38
CA PHE A 53 2.00 11.73 -15.83
C PHE A 53 1.66 10.26 -16.10
N ASP A 54 2.46 9.58 -16.94
CA ASP A 54 2.19 8.24 -17.45
C ASP A 54 2.53 7.14 -16.46
N LEU A 55 1.52 6.67 -15.71
CA LEU A 55 1.65 5.56 -14.75
C LEU A 55 1.94 4.22 -15.42
N TRP A 56 1.44 4.01 -16.66
CA TRP A 56 1.73 2.78 -17.39
C TRP A 56 3.21 2.70 -17.75
N HIS A 57 3.77 3.81 -18.27
CA HIS A 57 5.19 3.88 -18.57
C HIS A 57 6.03 3.58 -17.31
N ILE A 58 5.73 4.20 -16.19
CA ILE A 58 6.44 3.95 -14.92
C ILE A 58 6.36 2.48 -14.52
N ALA A 59 5.18 1.86 -14.62
CA ALA A 59 4.98 0.44 -14.28
C ALA A 59 5.79 -0.49 -15.19
N GLN A 60 5.93 -0.16 -16.48
CA GLN A 60 6.61 -1.01 -17.45
C GLN A 60 8.14 -0.78 -17.49
N SER A 61 8.59 0.48 -17.43
CA SER A 61 10.03 0.81 -17.48
C SER A 61 10.73 0.62 -16.14
N GLY A 62 9.99 0.77 -15.03
CA GLY A 62 10.54 0.79 -13.68
C GLY A 62 11.16 2.14 -13.30
N GLU A 63 11.15 3.13 -14.19
CA GLU A 63 11.69 4.46 -13.92
C GLU A 63 10.90 5.15 -12.80
N GLY A 64 11.56 5.42 -11.68
CA GLY A 64 10.92 6.01 -10.50
C GLY A 64 9.97 5.09 -9.73
N LEU A 65 9.72 3.85 -10.17
CA LEU A 65 8.72 2.95 -9.59
C LEU A 65 8.87 2.72 -8.07
N ASN A 66 10.10 2.80 -7.56
CA ASN A 66 10.38 2.62 -6.12
C ASN A 66 10.37 3.94 -5.32
N GLN A 67 10.12 5.07 -5.96
CA GLN A 67 9.87 6.33 -5.25
C GLN A 67 8.43 6.34 -4.77
N THR A 68 8.21 6.59 -3.48
CA THR A 68 6.91 6.42 -2.83
C THR A 68 5.80 7.22 -3.52
N GLU A 69 6.10 8.41 -4.03
CA GLU A 69 5.16 9.25 -4.78
C GLU A 69 4.64 8.61 -6.07
N PHE A 70 5.44 7.72 -6.71
CA PHE A 70 5.03 6.99 -7.92
C PHE A 70 4.55 5.57 -7.59
N THR A 71 5.18 4.92 -6.60
CA THR A 71 4.79 3.57 -6.18
C THR A 71 3.31 3.50 -5.81
N GLN A 72 2.84 4.47 -5.02
CA GLN A 72 1.47 4.44 -4.50
C GLN A 72 0.41 4.57 -5.59
N PRO A 73 0.44 5.57 -6.49
CA PRO A 73 -0.54 5.64 -7.57
C PRO A 73 -0.44 4.48 -8.57
N VAL A 74 0.75 3.96 -8.88
CA VAL A 74 0.91 2.79 -9.75
C VAL A 74 0.24 1.55 -9.14
N LEU A 75 0.49 1.24 -7.86
CA LEU A 75 -0.10 0.08 -7.19
C LEU A 75 -1.61 0.20 -7.01
N LEU A 76 -2.10 1.38 -6.68
CA LEU A 76 -3.54 1.64 -6.61
C LEU A 76 -4.19 1.37 -7.97
N THR A 77 -3.63 1.94 -9.05
CA THR A 77 -4.14 1.79 -10.41
C THR A 77 -4.11 0.33 -10.86
N ALA A 78 -3.01 -0.39 -10.60
CA ALA A 78 -2.88 -1.82 -10.89
C ALA A 78 -3.95 -2.64 -10.17
N SER A 79 -4.18 -2.36 -8.88
CA SER A 79 -5.20 -3.05 -8.09
C SER A 79 -6.62 -2.82 -8.63
N ILE A 80 -6.93 -1.60 -9.06
CA ILE A 80 -8.24 -1.29 -9.64
C ILE A 80 -8.37 -1.84 -11.06
N ALA A 81 -7.28 -1.90 -11.84
CA ALA A 81 -7.30 -2.59 -13.13
C ALA A 81 -7.66 -4.08 -12.97
N LEU A 82 -7.02 -4.77 -12.03
CA LEU A 82 -7.35 -6.16 -11.69
C LEU A 82 -8.80 -6.32 -11.21
N TRP A 83 -9.27 -5.41 -10.36
CA TRP A 83 -10.66 -5.38 -9.91
C TRP A 83 -11.65 -5.25 -11.07
N ARG A 84 -11.37 -4.35 -12.03
CA ARG A 84 -12.21 -4.16 -13.23
C ARG A 84 -12.22 -5.39 -14.12
N VAL A 85 -11.06 -6.02 -14.35
CA VAL A 85 -10.97 -7.29 -15.11
C VAL A 85 -11.75 -8.40 -14.41
N TRP A 86 -11.66 -8.51 -13.08
CA TRP A 86 -12.48 -9.48 -12.33
C TRP A 86 -13.96 -9.29 -12.59
N LEU A 87 -14.45 -8.06 -12.61
CA LEU A 87 -15.87 -7.75 -12.87
C LEU A 87 -16.24 -8.02 -14.34
N GLU A 88 -15.36 -7.69 -15.29
CA GLU A 88 -15.54 -7.96 -16.72
C GLU A 88 -15.71 -9.45 -17.00
N LEU A 89 -14.96 -10.29 -16.30
CA LEU A 89 -15.05 -11.76 -16.36
C LEU A 89 -16.28 -12.33 -15.66
N GLY A 90 -17.19 -11.50 -15.16
CA GLY A 90 -18.38 -11.93 -14.42
C GLY A 90 -18.10 -12.32 -12.97
N GLY A 91 -16.97 -11.89 -12.44
CA GLY A 91 -16.60 -12.13 -11.04
C GLY A 91 -17.63 -11.56 -10.06
N VAL A 92 -17.92 -12.30 -9.00
CA VAL A 92 -18.90 -11.93 -8.00
C VAL A 92 -18.31 -10.90 -7.04
N ALA A 93 -19.08 -9.85 -6.71
CA ALA A 93 -18.66 -8.86 -5.72
C ALA A 93 -18.46 -9.51 -4.34
N PRO A 94 -17.31 -9.31 -3.69
CA PRO A 94 -17.05 -9.86 -2.37
C PRO A 94 -17.94 -9.20 -1.32
N LYS A 95 -18.14 -9.88 -0.19
CA LYS A 95 -18.86 -9.32 0.96
C LYS A 95 -18.03 -8.24 1.67
N TYR A 96 -16.72 -8.43 1.68
CA TYR A 96 -15.77 -7.56 2.38
C TYR A 96 -14.65 -7.13 1.43
N LEU A 97 -14.25 -5.87 1.57
CA LEU A 97 -13.10 -5.28 0.92
C LEU A 97 -12.20 -4.76 2.04
N ALA A 98 -10.93 -5.08 2.00
CA ALA A 98 -9.96 -4.63 2.99
C ALA A 98 -8.62 -4.30 2.32
N GLY A 99 -7.85 -3.44 2.94
CA GLY A 99 -6.51 -3.09 2.50
C GLY A 99 -5.68 -2.57 3.65
N HIS A 100 -4.38 -2.82 3.60
CA HIS A 100 -3.43 -2.32 4.58
C HIS A 100 -2.72 -1.09 4.02
N SER A 101 -2.66 0.01 4.77
CA SER A 101 -2.00 1.25 4.36
C SER A 101 -2.49 1.73 2.99
N LEU A 102 -1.66 1.73 1.95
CA LEU A 102 -2.05 2.07 0.58
C LEU A 102 -3.24 1.24 0.07
N GLY A 103 -3.29 -0.04 0.42
CA GLY A 103 -4.36 -0.95 -0.03
C GLY A 103 -5.76 -0.51 0.39
N GLU A 104 -5.89 0.24 1.49
CA GLU A 104 -7.18 0.78 1.93
C GLU A 104 -7.82 1.70 0.87
N TYR A 105 -7.02 2.50 0.17
CA TYR A 105 -7.51 3.34 -0.93
C TYR A 105 -8.05 2.50 -2.09
N GLY A 106 -7.41 1.36 -2.40
CA GLY A 106 -7.92 0.39 -3.36
C GLY A 106 -9.26 -0.19 -2.95
N ALA A 107 -9.40 -0.55 -1.67
CA ALA A 107 -10.67 -1.04 -1.12
C ALA A 107 -11.77 0.03 -1.19
N LEU A 108 -11.48 1.30 -0.90
CA LEU A 108 -12.42 2.42 -0.99
C LEU A 108 -12.87 2.69 -2.44
N VAL A 109 -11.96 2.61 -3.41
CA VAL A 109 -12.32 2.75 -4.83
C VAL A 109 -13.16 1.58 -5.30
N ALA A 110 -12.80 0.35 -4.95
CA ALA A 110 -13.58 -0.85 -5.30
C ALA A 110 -14.97 -0.85 -4.65
N ALA A 111 -15.10 -0.26 -3.45
CA ALA A 111 -16.39 -0.06 -2.76
C ALA A 111 -17.25 1.08 -3.37
N GLY A 112 -16.71 1.87 -4.30
CA GLY A 112 -17.38 3.05 -4.86
C GLY A 112 -17.45 4.25 -3.91
N SER A 113 -16.69 4.21 -2.81
CA SER A 113 -16.64 5.32 -1.83
C SER A 113 -15.72 6.45 -2.27
N LEU A 114 -14.80 6.17 -3.19
CA LEU A 114 -13.83 7.12 -3.73
C LEU A 114 -13.70 6.91 -5.25
N SER A 115 -13.60 7.99 -6.04
CA SER A 115 -13.30 7.85 -7.47
C SER A 115 -11.83 7.46 -7.67
N LEU A 116 -11.50 6.75 -8.78
CA LEU A 116 -10.11 6.44 -9.10
C LEU A 116 -9.29 7.72 -9.27
N GLY A 117 -9.84 8.72 -9.98
CA GLY A 117 -9.17 10.00 -10.22
C GLY A 117 -8.81 10.75 -8.93
N ASP A 118 -9.71 10.77 -7.93
CA ASP A 118 -9.43 11.42 -6.65
C ASP A 118 -8.46 10.57 -5.80
N ALA A 119 -8.62 9.26 -5.84
CA ALA A 119 -7.75 8.34 -5.11
C ALA A 119 -6.29 8.42 -5.56
N VAL A 120 -6.02 8.45 -6.88
CA VAL A 120 -4.63 8.55 -7.38
C VAL A 120 -3.98 9.88 -7.02
N LYS A 121 -4.73 11.00 -7.06
CA LYS A 121 -4.24 12.31 -6.58
C LYS A 121 -3.89 12.26 -5.09
N LEU A 122 -4.78 11.67 -4.30
CA LEU A 122 -4.61 11.59 -2.85
C LEU A 122 -3.41 10.72 -2.46
N VAL A 123 -3.24 9.55 -3.08
CA VAL A 123 -2.09 8.68 -2.76
C VAL A 123 -0.77 9.20 -3.35
N ASN A 124 -0.79 9.96 -4.44
CA ASN A 124 0.39 10.67 -4.93
C ASN A 124 0.83 11.75 -3.93
N LEU A 125 -0.11 12.59 -3.45
CA LEU A 125 0.18 13.58 -2.40
C LEU A 125 0.67 12.89 -1.12
N ARG A 126 0.02 11.81 -0.70
CA ARG A 126 0.44 11.01 0.46
C ARG A 126 1.87 10.49 0.29
N GLY A 127 2.22 9.97 -0.90
CA GLY A 127 3.56 9.49 -1.22
C GLY A 127 4.62 10.58 -1.11
N LYS A 128 4.33 11.78 -1.63
CA LYS A 128 5.21 12.97 -1.50
C LYS A 128 5.41 13.35 -0.03
N LEU A 129 4.31 13.52 0.71
CA LEU A 129 4.39 13.89 2.13
C LEU A 129 5.15 12.85 2.96
N MET A 130 4.99 11.57 2.67
CA MET A 130 5.76 10.50 3.35
C MET A 130 7.25 10.57 3.02
N GLN A 131 7.59 10.88 1.77
CA GLN A 131 8.98 11.00 1.31
C GLN A 131 9.66 12.26 1.88
N ASP A 132 8.90 13.35 2.00
CA ASP A 132 9.40 14.64 2.52
C ASP A 132 9.44 14.69 4.06
N ALA A 133 8.70 13.80 4.73
CA ALA A 133 8.59 13.78 6.21
C ALA A 133 9.94 13.53 6.90
N VAL A 134 10.83 12.77 6.25
CA VAL A 134 12.15 12.41 6.80
C VAL A 134 13.20 12.47 5.70
N PRO A 135 14.34 13.17 5.90
CA PRO A 135 15.44 13.17 4.95
C PRO A 135 15.89 11.74 4.60
N GLN A 136 16.25 11.51 3.34
CA GLN A 136 16.67 10.19 2.88
C GLN A 136 17.85 9.67 3.72
N GLY A 137 17.67 8.46 4.28
CA GLY A 137 18.66 7.80 5.13
C GLY A 137 18.62 8.19 6.62
N ALA A 138 17.85 9.22 7.01
CA ALA A 138 17.72 9.62 8.40
C ALA A 138 16.67 8.79 9.18
N GLY A 139 15.72 8.19 8.47
CA GLY A 139 14.70 7.32 9.03
C GLY A 139 14.82 5.87 8.55
N ALA A 140 14.30 4.95 9.36
CA ALA A 140 14.19 3.53 9.03
C ALA A 140 12.88 2.94 9.54
N MET A 141 12.53 1.77 8.98
CA MET A 141 11.43 0.93 9.46
C MET A 141 11.93 -0.51 9.55
N ALA A 142 11.45 -1.23 10.56
CA ALA A 142 11.75 -2.64 10.72
C ALA A 142 10.53 -3.42 11.24
N ALA A 143 10.36 -4.66 10.80
CA ALA A 143 9.37 -5.57 11.35
C ALA A 143 9.99 -6.35 12.50
N ILE A 144 9.42 -6.22 13.69
CA ILE A 144 9.76 -7.03 14.85
C ILE A 144 8.80 -8.22 14.89
N LEU A 145 9.37 -9.43 14.94
CA LEU A 145 8.62 -10.68 14.94
C LEU A 145 8.83 -11.41 16.27
N GLY A 146 7.82 -12.15 16.72
CA GLY A 146 7.93 -13.05 17.87
C GLY A 146 7.75 -12.41 19.24
N LEU A 147 7.70 -11.08 19.35
CA LEU A 147 7.44 -10.38 20.60
C LEU A 147 5.99 -9.91 20.69
N ASP A 148 5.48 -9.84 21.92
CA ASP A 148 4.18 -9.21 22.19
C ASP A 148 4.23 -7.71 21.92
N ASP A 149 3.10 -7.14 21.44
CA ASP A 149 2.97 -5.72 21.10
C ASP A 149 3.42 -4.79 22.23
N ALA A 150 3.02 -5.12 23.48
CA ALA A 150 3.39 -4.34 24.66
C ALA A 150 4.92 -4.32 24.89
N LYS A 151 5.60 -5.45 24.61
CA LYS A 151 7.05 -5.54 24.73
C LYS A 151 7.76 -4.70 23.67
N VAL A 152 7.27 -4.71 22.42
CA VAL A 152 7.82 -3.85 21.36
C VAL A 152 7.68 -2.37 21.72
N VAL A 153 6.52 -1.97 22.22
CA VAL A 153 6.29 -0.58 22.69
C VAL A 153 7.25 -0.20 23.83
N GLU A 154 7.43 -1.07 24.82
CA GLU A 154 8.39 -0.87 25.92
C GLU A 154 9.81 -0.63 25.40
N LEU A 155 10.28 -1.47 24.45
CA LEU A 155 11.61 -1.33 23.85
C LEU A 155 11.77 -0.02 23.08
N CYS A 156 10.75 0.41 22.33
CA CYS A 156 10.75 1.70 21.66
C CYS A 156 10.85 2.86 22.66
N GLN A 157 10.08 2.83 23.75
CA GLN A 157 10.12 3.85 24.80
C GLN A 157 11.49 3.88 25.50
N GLN A 158 12.07 2.73 25.78
CA GLN A 158 13.40 2.61 26.39
C GLN A 158 14.48 3.28 25.54
N VAL A 159 14.49 3.01 24.21
CA VAL A 159 15.49 3.59 23.30
C VAL A 159 15.27 5.09 23.12
N THR A 160 14.02 5.54 22.98
CA THR A 160 13.69 6.96 22.85
C THR A 160 14.11 7.75 24.11
N ALA A 161 13.94 7.18 25.30
CA ALA A 161 14.36 7.81 26.57
C ALA A 161 15.89 7.94 26.72
N GLN A 162 16.68 7.17 25.96
CA GLN A 162 18.15 7.24 25.94
C GLN A 162 18.71 8.28 24.96
N GLU A 163 17.87 9.14 24.41
CA GLU A 163 18.23 10.20 23.44
C GLU A 163 18.88 9.71 22.15
N ASN A 164 18.68 8.41 21.80
CA ASN A 164 19.15 7.82 20.53
C ASN A 164 18.26 8.17 19.32
N GLY A 165 17.39 9.18 19.46
CA GLY A 165 16.37 9.55 18.49
C GLY A 165 15.01 8.89 18.80
N SER A 166 13.96 9.35 18.13
CA SER A 166 12.60 8.82 18.31
C SER A 166 12.39 7.56 17.49
N VAL A 167 11.77 6.54 18.12
CA VAL A 167 11.29 5.33 17.47
C VAL A 167 9.98 4.89 18.12
N GLU A 168 9.01 4.49 17.30
CA GLU A 168 7.68 4.10 17.78
C GLU A 168 7.15 2.89 17.03
N ALA A 169 6.18 2.18 17.63
CA ALA A 169 5.39 1.16 16.97
C ALA A 169 4.43 1.83 15.97
N ALA A 170 4.63 1.57 14.68
CA ALA A 170 3.90 2.21 13.58
C ALA A 170 2.74 1.34 13.06
N ASN A 171 2.91 0.02 12.98
CA ASN A 171 1.88 -0.91 12.49
C ASN A 171 1.79 -2.15 13.37
N TYR A 172 0.60 -2.44 13.87
CA TYR A 172 0.25 -3.68 14.56
C TYR A 172 -0.40 -4.63 13.53
N ASN A 173 0.43 -5.41 12.82
CA ASN A 173 -0.04 -6.19 11.68
C ASN A 173 -0.74 -7.50 12.07
N ALA A 174 -0.20 -8.17 13.08
CA ALA A 174 -0.74 -9.40 13.65
C ALA A 174 -0.15 -9.60 15.04
N GLN A 175 -0.69 -10.52 15.83
CA GLN A 175 -0.09 -10.93 17.09
C GLN A 175 1.36 -11.37 16.85
N GLY A 176 2.31 -10.75 17.54
CA GLY A 176 3.73 -11.01 17.37
C GLY A 176 4.34 -10.48 16.07
N GLN A 177 3.69 -9.52 15.39
CA GLN A 177 4.25 -8.81 14.25
C GLN A 177 3.93 -7.33 14.31
N VAL A 178 4.90 -6.53 14.75
CA VAL A 178 4.81 -5.07 14.86
C VAL A 178 5.88 -4.43 14.00
N VAL A 179 5.50 -3.45 13.18
CA VAL A 179 6.46 -2.61 12.46
C VAL A 179 6.78 -1.39 13.32
N ILE A 180 8.07 -1.13 13.52
CA ILE A 180 8.59 0.07 14.16
C ILE A 180 9.12 1.04 13.13
N ALA A 181 9.03 2.34 13.40
CA ALA A 181 9.53 3.41 12.55
C ALA A 181 10.16 4.52 13.41
N GLY A 182 11.22 5.14 12.89
CA GLY A 182 11.90 6.21 13.60
C GLY A 182 13.26 6.57 13.01
N ALA A 183 14.08 7.26 13.78
CA ALA A 183 15.47 7.53 13.41
C ALA A 183 16.24 6.22 13.21
N THR A 184 17.08 6.14 12.17
CA THR A 184 17.80 4.92 11.78
C THR A 184 18.52 4.28 12.97
N ALA A 185 19.30 5.06 13.72
CA ALA A 185 20.04 4.54 14.88
C ALA A 185 19.12 4.01 16.00
N ALA A 186 17.95 4.65 16.21
CA ALA A 186 16.98 4.21 17.22
C ALA A 186 16.29 2.91 16.78
N VAL A 187 15.93 2.77 15.49
CA VAL A 187 15.37 1.55 14.95
C VAL A 187 16.36 0.37 15.07
N GLU A 188 17.63 0.58 14.73
CA GLU A 188 18.69 -0.43 14.88
C GLU A 188 18.89 -0.85 16.35
N ALA A 189 18.83 0.10 17.29
CA ALA A 189 18.90 -0.19 18.71
C ALA A 189 17.73 -1.07 19.18
N VAL A 190 16.49 -0.74 18.79
CA VAL A 190 15.31 -1.57 19.11
C VAL A 190 15.43 -2.95 18.49
N MET A 191 15.90 -3.08 17.22
CA MET A 191 16.13 -4.39 16.59
C MET A 191 17.12 -5.26 17.37
N SER A 192 18.18 -4.64 17.91
CA SER A 192 19.16 -5.35 18.75
C SER A 192 18.54 -5.85 20.06
N LEU A 193 17.83 -4.95 20.77
CA LEU A 193 17.10 -5.31 21.98
C LEU A 193 16.02 -6.36 21.75
N ALA A 194 15.30 -6.29 20.62
CA ALA A 194 14.30 -7.29 20.26
C ALA A 194 14.91 -8.69 20.14
N LYS A 195 16.06 -8.82 19.47
CA LYS A 195 16.79 -10.10 19.36
C LYS A 195 17.22 -10.65 20.72
N GLU A 196 17.70 -9.79 21.63
CA GLU A 196 18.08 -10.18 23.00
C GLU A 196 16.88 -10.67 23.81
N ASN A 197 15.66 -10.21 23.48
CA ASN A 197 14.41 -10.59 24.14
C ASN A 197 13.65 -11.72 23.39
N GLY A 198 14.24 -12.35 22.38
CA GLY A 198 13.67 -13.51 21.69
C GLY A 198 12.82 -13.18 20.45
N GLY A 199 12.96 -11.95 19.92
CA GLY A 199 12.34 -11.50 18.69
C GLY A 199 13.21 -11.65 17.45
#